data_49aabce8ed1791c0a3533eb1b0804e50
#
_entry.id   49aabce8ed1791c0a3533eb1b0804e50
#
_cell.length_a   1.000
_cell.length_b   1.000
_cell.length_c   1.000
_cell.angle_alpha   90.00
_cell.angle_beta   90.00
_cell.angle_gamma   90.00
#
_symmetry.space_group_name_H-M   'P 1'
#
loop_
_entity.id
_entity.type
_entity.pdbx_description
1 polymer ?
#
loop_
_entity_poly.entity_id
_entity_poly.type
_entity_poly.pdbx_seq_one_letter_code
_entity_poly.pdbx_strand_id
1 'polypeptide(L)'
;GAYGFTTMVLFGAVYYMLPYLTGRDWPWPRLLKLHFWLVVGGFALYFFALSIGGWIQGLGLLDAGRSFEAVTRATIPYLQARSVGGTLMTAGHFVFAFHIAALMLGKGVPRPSHVDLEPATVYAGVK
;
A
#
# COMPACT_ATOMS: atom_id res chain seq x y z
N GLY A 1 8.20 10.52 -5.60
CA GLY A 1 6.94 11.28 -5.79
C GLY A 1 5.78 10.38 -6.22
N ALA A 2 5.82 9.80 -7.43
CA ALA A 2 4.68 9.08 -8.00
C ALA A 2 4.19 7.91 -7.13
N TYR A 3 5.08 7.05 -6.64
CA TYR A 3 4.67 5.92 -5.82
C TYR A 3 4.15 6.34 -4.45
N GLY A 4 4.87 7.22 -3.75
CA GLY A 4 4.50 7.62 -2.39
C GLY A 4 3.18 8.40 -2.30
N PHE A 5 2.84 9.16 -3.33
CA PHE A 5 1.62 9.96 -3.36
C PHE A 5 0.52 9.30 -4.21
N THR A 6 0.74 9.21 -5.52
CA THR A 6 -0.30 8.80 -6.47
C THR A 6 -0.78 7.38 -6.22
N THR A 7 0.14 6.44 -6.01
CA THR A 7 -0.23 5.02 -5.79
C THR A 7 -0.98 4.82 -4.47
N MET A 8 -0.57 5.53 -3.40
CA MET A 8 -1.28 5.46 -2.11
C MET A 8 -2.70 6.04 -2.19
N VAL A 9 -2.88 7.16 -2.90
CA VAL A 9 -4.20 7.73 -3.15
C VAL A 9 -5.07 6.77 -3.96
N LEU A 10 -4.51 6.13 -5.01
CA LEU A 10 -5.24 5.15 -5.81
C LEU A 10 -5.64 3.91 -4.99
N PHE A 11 -4.77 3.38 -4.15
CA PHE A 11 -5.15 2.28 -3.24
C PHE A 11 -6.29 2.70 -2.31
N GLY A 12 -6.21 3.89 -1.70
CA GLY A 12 -7.28 4.43 -0.87
C GLY A 12 -8.59 4.57 -1.63
N ALA A 13 -8.55 5.10 -2.86
CA ALA A 13 -9.72 5.24 -3.72
C ALA A 13 -10.35 3.89 -4.06
N VAL A 14 -9.56 2.89 -4.43
CA VAL A 14 -10.05 1.52 -4.72
C VAL A 14 -10.68 0.90 -3.48
N TYR A 15 -10.03 0.98 -2.32
CA TYR A 15 -10.57 0.45 -1.07
C TYR A 15 -11.88 1.11 -0.64
N TYR A 16 -12.06 2.39 -0.97
CA TYR A 16 -13.28 3.12 -0.70
C TYR A 16 -14.39 2.85 -1.72
N MET A 17 -14.07 2.90 -3.02
CA MET A 17 -15.08 2.84 -4.10
C MET A 17 -15.58 1.41 -4.36
N LEU A 18 -14.71 0.41 -4.27
CA LEU A 18 -15.07 -0.96 -4.65
C LEU A 18 -16.23 -1.54 -3.82
N PRO A 19 -16.31 -1.34 -2.49
CA PRO A 19 -17.48 -1.74 -1.69
C PRO A 19 -18.79 -1.10 -2.15
N TYR A 20 -18.75 0.15 -2.58
CA TYR A 20 -19.96 0.84 -3.10
C TYR A 20 -20.40 0.26 -4.44
N LEU A 21 -19.45 -0.03 -5.33
CA LEU A 21 -19.75 -0.58 -6.66
C LEU A 21 -20.25 -2.03 -6.60
N THR A 22 -19.75 -2.81 -5.65
CA THR A 22 -20.10 -4.23 -5.51
C THR A 22 -21.26 -4.46 -4.56
N GLY A 23 -21.67 -3.46 -3.76
CA GLY A 23 -22.68 -3.61 -2.69
C GLY A 23 -22.24 -4.55 -1.56
N ARG A 24 -20.92 -4.77 -1.42
CA ARG A 24 -20.34 -5.70 -0.45
C ARG A 24 -19.17 -5.08 0.27
N ASP A 25 -19.06 -5.30 1.56
CA ASP A 25 -17.90 -4.91 2.35
C ASP A 25 -16.75 -5.92 2.21
N TRP A 26 -15.54 -5.48 2.54
CA TRP A 26 -14.34 -6.30 2.43
C TRP A 26 -14.42 -7.56 3.28
N PRO A 27 -14.11 -8.75 2.73
CA PRO A 27 -14.28 -10.02 3.45
C PRO A 27 -13.35 -10.15 4.66
N TRP A 28 -12.15 -9.57 4.59
CA TRP A 28 -11.15 -9.65 5.66
C TRP A 28 -10.49 -8.31 5.92
N PRO A 29 -11.01 -7.47 6.83
CA PRO A 29 -10.44 -6.16 7.14
C PRO A 29 -8.99 -6.20 7.61
N ARG A 30 -8.52 -7.34 8.13
CA ARG A 30 -7.13 -7.54 8.55
C ARG A 30 -6.16 -7.51 7.37
N LEU A 31 -6.57 -8.01 6.19
CA LEU A 31 -5.75 -7.98 4.98
C LEU A 31 -5.54 -6.55 4.46
N LEU A 32 -6.50 -5.66 4.66
CA LEU A 32 -6.36 -4.25 4.34
C LEU A 32 -5.25 -3.60 5.17
N LYS A 33 -5.24 -3.87 6.48
CA LYS A 33 -4.17 -3.40 7.39
C LYS A 33 -2.82 -4.01 7.02
N LEU A 34 -2.79 -5.31 6.70
CA LEU A 34 -1.57 -6.00 6.28
C LEU A 34 -1.00 -5.38 4.99
N HIS A 35 -1.84 -5.20 3.96
CA HIS A 35 -1.43 -4.53 2.72
C HIS A 35 -0.85 -3.14 3.01
N PHE A 36 -1.57 -2.32 3.78
CA PHE A 36 -1.13 -0.96 4.12
C PHE A 36 0.26 -0.97 4.77
N TRP A 37 0.48 -1.78 5.81
CA TRP A 37 1.76 -1.82 6.51
C TRP A 37 2.90 -2.41 5.68
N LEU A 38 2.64 -3.42 4.85
CA LEU A 38 3.63 -3.96 3.93
C LEU A 38 4.09 -2.91 2.92
N VAL A 39 3.14 -2.16 2.36
CA VAL A 39 3.45 -1.15 1.33
C VAL A 39 4.12 0.07 1.96
N VAL A 40 3.60 0.61 3.07
CA VAL A 40 4.17 1.78 3.75
C VAL A 40 5.54 1.45 4.33
N GLY A 41 5.68 0.31 5.03
CA GLY A 41 6.96 -0.11 5.59
C GLY A 41 8.00 -0.42 4.52
N GLY A 42 7.60 -1.13 3.45
CA GLY A 42 8.45 -1.40 2.30
C GLY A 42 8.90 -0.12 1.59
N PHE A 43 7.98 0.82 1.37
CA PHE A 43 8.28 2.11 0.77
C PHE A 43 9.23 2.96 1.64
N ALA A 44 8.98 3.01 2.95
CA ALA A 44 9.85 3.74 3.88
C ALA A 44 11.28 3.18 3.84
N LEU A 45 11.42 1.85 3.95
CA LEU A 45 12.72 1.20 3.87
C LEU A 45 13.41 1.48 2.52
N TYR A 46 12.67 1.36 1.43
CA TYR A 46 13.17 1.65 0.09
C TYR A 46 13.65 3.10 -0.04
N PHE A 47 12.84 4.06 0.42
CA PHE A 47 13.12 5.49 0.33
C PHE A 47 14.36 5.87 1.16
N PHE A 48 14.41 5.46 2.42
CA PHE A 48 15.54 5.78 3.30
C PHE A 48 16.84 5.10 2.84
N ALA A 49 16.77 3.84 2.42
CA ALA A 49 17.93 3.14 1.91
C ALA A 49 18.53 3.85 0.69
N LEU A 50 17.70 4.26 -0.28
CA LEU A 50 18.18 4.99 -1.45
C LEU A 50 18.67 6.40 -1.12
N SER A 51 18.00 7.10 -0.22
CA SER A 51 18.40 8.47 0.16
C SER A 51 19.77 8.47 0.85
N ILE A 52 19.96 7.58 1.83
CA ILE A 52 21.22 7.47 2.57
C ILE A 52 22.32 6.91 1.65
N GLY A 53 22.03 5.85 0.89
CA GLY A 53 22.97 5.25 -0.05
C GLY A 53 23.40 6.23 -1.14
N GLY A 54 22.46 7.00 -1.68
CA GLY A 54 22.75 8.05 -2.68
C GLY A 54 23.58 9.19 -2.11
N TRP A 55 23.32 9.60 -0.86
CA TRP A 55 24.14 10.59 -0.17
C TRP A 55 25.59 10.13 -0.01
N ILE A 56 25.80 8.91 0.50
CA ILE A 56 27.13 8.32 0.68
C ILE A 56 27.85 8.16 -0.66
N GLN A 57 27.15 7.70 -1.69
CA GLN A 57 27.68 7.58 -3.04
C GLN A 57 28.09 8.93 -3.60
N GLY A 58 27.23 9.94 -3.47
CA GLY A 58 27.51 11.30 -3.95
C GLY A 58 28.75 11.90 -3.32
N LEU A 59 28.87 11.83 -1.99
CA LEU A 59 30.06 12.30 -1.28
C LEU A 59 31.32 11.51 -1.67
N GLY A 60 31.18 10.18 -1.84
CA GLY A 60 32.30 9.33 -2.24
C GLY A 60 32.83 9.65 -3.64
N LEU A 61 31.95 10.03 -4.58
CA LEU A 61 32.37 10.42 -5.95
C LEU A 61 32.99 11.80 -6.02
N LEU A 62 32.76 12.67 -5.05
CA LEU A 62 33.39 13.98 -4.95
C LEU A 62 34.81 13.89 -4.39
N ASP A 63 35.19 12.79 -3.76
CA ASP A 63 36.52 12.56 -3.21
C ASP A 63 37.43 11.94 -4.28
N ALA A 64 38.29 12.76 -4.87
CA ALA A 64 39.25 12.34 -5.92
C ALA A 64 40.22 11.25 -5.45
N GLY A 65 40.39 11.03 -4.13
CA GLY A 65 41.25 9.99 -3.56
C GLY A 65 40.61 8.61 -3.51
N ARG A 66 39.31 8.50 -3.78
CA ARG A 66 38.58 7.23 -3.75
C ARG A 66 38.39 6.63 -5.13
N SER A 67 38.67 5.34 -5.25
CA SER A 67 38.36 4.63 -6.48
C SER A 67 36.82 4.42 -6.61
N PHE A 68 36.31 4.39 -7.84
CA PHE A 68 34.91 4.10 -8.14
C PHE A 68 34.45 2.77 -7.51
N GLU A 69 35.32 1.77 -7.50
CA GLU A 69 35.05 0.47 -6.89
C GLU A 69 34.84 0.58 -5.38
N ALA A 70 35.63 1.35 -4.67
CA ALA A 70 35.48 1.55 -3.22
C ALA A 70 34.16 2.25 -2.89
N VAL A 71 33.78 3.27 -3.69
CA VAL A 71 32.50 3.96 -3.54
C VAL A 71 31.33 3.00 -3.79
N THR A 72 31.41 2.21 -4.86
CA THR A 72 30.36 1.23 -5.20
C THR A 72 30.20 0.19 -4.09
N ARG A 73 31.30 -0.35 -3.57
CA ARG A 73 31.25 -1.31 -2.45
C ARG A 73 30.58 -0.73 -1.21
N ALA A 74 30.82 0.52 -0.89
CA ALA A 74 30.19 1.20 0.25
C ALA A 74 28.66 1.36 0.09
N THR A 75 28.13 1.36 -1.14
CA THR A 75 26.69 1.48 -1.41
C THR A 75 25.94 0.15 -1.46
N ILE A 76 26.64 -0.99 -1.56
CA ILE A 76 26.01 -2.33 -1.65
C ILE A 76 24.98 -2.60 -0.54
N PRO A 77 25.25 -2.33 0.76
CA PRO A 77 24.26 -2.59 1.82
C PRO A 77 22.95 -1.84 1.63
N TYR A 78 23.02 -0.62 1.11
CA TYR A 78 21.83 0.20 0.85
C TYR A 78 21.02 -0.32 -0.34
N LEU A 79 21.70 -0.85 -1.37
CA LEU A 79 21.05 -1.52 -2.50
C LEU A 79 20.36 -2.83 -2.08
N GLN A 80 20.95 -3.57 -1.15
CA GLN A 80 20.33 -4.76 -0.57
C GLN A 80 19.09 -4.39 0.26
N ALA A 81 19.18 -3.37 1.13
CA ALA A 81 18.06 -2.86 1.90
C ALA A 81 16.92 -2.37 0.99
N ARG A 82 17.24 -1.69 -0.12
CA ARG A 82 16.29 -1.31 -1.16
C ARG A 82 15.55 -2.53 -1.73
N SER A 83 16.27 -3.61 -2.01
CA SER A 83 15.67 -4.84 -2.56
C SER A 83 14.70 -5.48 -1.56
N VAL A 84 15.03 -5.50 -0.27
CA VAL A 84 14.11 -5.95 0.78
C VAL A 84 12.85 -5.09 0.81
N GLY A 85 12.99 -3.75 0.77
CA GLY A 85 11.86 -2.83 0.71
C GLY A 85 10.95 -3.10 -0.49
N GLY A 86 11.55 -3.28 -1.68
CA GLY A 86 10.82 -3.63 -2.91
C GLY A 86 10.08 -4.96 -2.82
N THR A 87 10.69 -5.97 -2.20
CA THR A 87 10.04 -7.27 -1.99
C THR A 87 8.82 -7.15 -1.06
N LEU A 88 8.92 -6.37 0.03
CA LEU A 88 7.79 -6.11 0.92
C LEU A 88 6.64 -5.41 0.19
N MET A 89 6.95 -4.40 -0.63
CA MET A 89 5.95 -3.71 -1.46
C MET A 89 5.27 -4.67 -2.43
N THR A 90 6.04 -5.53 -3.10
CA THR A 90 5.51 -6.55 -4.03
C THR A 90 4.60 -7.53 -3.30
N ALA A 91 4.99 -8.02 -2.12
CA ALA A 91 4.13 -8.86 -1.30
C ALA A 91 2.82 -8.15 -0.92
N GLY A 92 2.89 -6.86 -0.59
CA GLY A 92 1.70 -6.04 -0.36
C GLY A 92 0.76 -6.00 -1.58
N HIS A 93 1.31 -5.84 -2.79
CA HIS A 93 0.49 -5.83 -4.01
C HIS A 93 -0.20 -7.18 -4.28
N PHE A 94 0.44 -8.31 -3.97
CA PHE A 94 -0.22 -9.62 -4.05
C PHE A 94 -1.38 -9.73 -3.06
N VAL A 95 -1.20 -9.25 -1.82
CA VAL A 95 -2.30 -9.18 -0.84
C VAL A 95 -3.45 -8.33 -1.35
N PHE A 96 -3.15 -7.17 -1.96
CA PHE A 96 -4.14 -6.28 -2.56
C PHE A 96 -4.92 -6.97 -3.71
N ALA A 97 -4.20 -7.55 -4.66
CA ALA A 97 -4.80 -8.25 -5.80
C ALA A 97 -5.70 -9.42 -5.35
N PHE A 98 -5.23 -10.21 -4.39
CA PHE A 98 -6.01 -11.29 -3.79
C PHE A 98 -7.30 -10.77 -3.11
N HIS A 99 -7.19 -9.66 -2.38
CA HIS A 99 -8.32 -9.07 -1.67
C HIS A 99 -9.39 -8.55 -2.64
N ILE A 100 -8.98 -7.88 -3.73
CA ILE A 100 -9.89 -7.45 -4.80
C ILE A 100 -10.56 -8.66 -5.45
N ALA A 101 -9.79 -9.66 -5.85
CA ALA A 101 -10.32 -10.87 -6.48
C ALA A 101 -11.36 -11.57 -5.57
N ALA A 102 -11.08 -11.66 -4.28
CA ALA A 102 -12.01 -12.25 -3.32
C ALA A 102 -13.34 -11.46 -3.23
N LEU A 103 -13.28 -10.12 -3.24
CA LEU A 103 -14.45 -9.28 -3.24
C LEU A 103 -15.27 -9.45 -4.53
N MET A 104 -14.60 -9.45 -5.68
CA MET A 104 -15.24 -9.63 -7.00
C MET A 104 -15.86 -11.02 -7.17
N LEU A 105 -15.27 -12.05 -6.57
CA LEU A 105 -15.83 -13.41 -6.51
C LEU A 105 -16.99 -13.56 -5.51
N GLY A 106 -17.48 -12.46 -4.96
CA GLY A 106 -18.65 -12.45 -4.11
C GLY A 106 -18.42 -12.92 -2.67
N LYS A 107 -17.16 -13.04 -2.21
CA LYS A 107 -16.81 -13.40 -0.83
C LYS A 107 -16.96 -12.25 0.17
N GLY A 108 -17.31 -11.03 -0.29
CA GLY A 108 -17.59 -9.90 0.57
C GLY A 108 -18.86 -10.06 1.40
N VAL A 109 -18.93 -9.35 2.52
CA VAL A 109 -20.13 -9.30 3.37
C VAL A 109 -21.16 -8.39 2.69
N PRO A 110 -22.42 -8.84 2.49
CA PRO A 110 -23.45 -7.98 1.92
C PRO A 110 -23.63 -6.71 2.75
N ARG A 111 -23.68 -5.57 2.08
CA ARG A 111 -23.91 -4.28 2.73
C ARG A 111 -25.40 -4.09 2.91
N PRO A 112 -25.91 -3.75 4.12
CA PRO A 112 -27.31 -3.44 4.29
C PRO A 112 -27.69 -2.27 3.37
N SER A 113 -28.78 -2.39 2.63
CA SER A 113 -29.30 -1.28 1.84
C SER A 113 -29.76 -0.17 2.78
N HIS A 114 -29.64 1.09 2.37
CA HIS A 114 -30.16 2.20 3.18
C HIS A 114 -31.66 2.08 3.47
N VAL A 115 -32.37 1.32 2.64
CA VAL A 115 -33.81 1.02 2.81
C VAL A 115 -34.06 0.14 4.05
N ASP A 116 -33.09 -0.74 4.38
CA ASP A 116 -33.25 -1.64 5.55
C ASP A 116 -32.98 -0.94 6.88
N LEU A 117 -32.47 0.31 6.84
CA LEU A 117 -32.15 1.10 8.02
C LEU A 117 -33.26 2.10 8.41
N GLU A 118 -34.29 2.27 7.58
CA GLU A 118 -35.46 3.06 7.97
C GLU A 118 -36.34 2.24 8.93
N PRO A 119 -36.44 2.66 10.20
CA PRO A 119 -37.35 1.95 11.11
C PRO A 119 -38.78 2.11 10.61
N ALA A 120 -39.47 1.00 10.45
CA ALA A 120 -40.90 0.94 10.07
C ALA A 120 -41.82 1.79 10.99
N THR A 121 -41.26 2.45 11.99
CA THR A 121 -41.94 3.31 12.96
C THR A 121 -42.30 4.69 12.44
N VAL A 122 -41.69 5.17 11.34
CA VAL A 122 -41.98 6.53 10.81
C VAL A 122 -43.36 6.61 10.18
N TYR A 123 -43.91 5.51 9.66
CA TYR A 123 -45.20 5.50 8.99
C TYR A 123 -46.39 5.04 9.87
N ALA A 124 -46.13 4.63 11.10
CA ALA A 124 -47.20 4.18 12.02
C ALA A 124 -47.92 5.34 12.76
N GLY A 125 -47.51 6.59 12.56
CA GLY A 125 -48.02 7.77 13.27
C GLY A 125 -48.97 8.68 12.47
N VAL A 126 -49.38 8.32 11.25
CA VAL A 126 -50.33 9.12 10.46
C VAL A 126 -51.63 8.34 10.35
N LYS A 127 -52.48 8.47 11.36
CA LYS A 127 -53.93 8.24 11.29
C LYS A 127 -54.63 9.46 11.84
#